data_d28f925c7c671c05d83dd5550cab8d93
#
_entry.id   d28f925c7c671c05d83dd5550cab8d93
#
_cell.length_a   1.000
_cell.length_b   1.000
_cell.length_c   1.000
_cell.angle_alpha   90.00
_cell.angle_beta   90.00
_cell.angle_gamma   90.00
#
_symmetry.space_group_name_H-M   'P 1'
#
loop_
_entity.id
_entity.type
_entity.pdbx_description
1 polymer ?
#
loop_
_entity_poly.entity_id
_entity_poly.type
_entity_poly.pdbx_seq_one_letter_code
_entity_poly.pdbx_strand_id
1 'polypeptide(L)'
;MINITEYLKRIGKARGFGIQSPWAYRVVTEVIGEKMPYYCYEDIDRVYKKRSERKFRKLVFRIRNFVYPHNVEIVTTDNLSDDTCISRCSPHGALIVTGIYENNDARQKWKQFAERNDVGIVFDLYHFAICFFDLDIYKQYYKLNF
;
A
#
# COMPACT_ATOMS: atom_id res chain seq x y z
N MET A 1 -9.02 6.06 -13.82
CA MET A 1 -9.47 7.18 -12.96
C MET A 1 -10.44 6.63 -11.92
N ILE A 2 -10.28 6.98 -10.66
CA ILE A 2 -11.24 6.60 -9.62
C ILE A 2 -12.57 7.31 -9.89
N ASN A 3 -13.69 6.59 -9.82
CA ASN A 3 -14.98 7.25 -9.97
C ASN A 3 -15.37 7.99 -8.67
N ILE A 4 -16.26 8.97 -8.80
CA ILE A 4 -16.64 9.85 -7.69
C ILE A 4 -17.26 9.07 -6.51
N THR A 5 -17.99 8.01 -6.79
CA THR A 5 -18.60 7.17 -5.77
C THR A 5 -17.55 6.43 -4.92
N GLU A 6 -16.54 5.86 -5.56
CA GLU A 6 -15.42 5.21 -4.87
C GLU A 6 -14.58 6.24 -4.08
N TYR A 7 -14.36 7.41 -4.65
CA TYR A 7 -13.67 8.51 -3.96
C TYR A 7 -14.40 8.90 -2.66
N LEU A 8 -15.72 9.12 -2.73
CA LEU A 8 -16.52 9.49 -1.58
C LEU A 8 -16.56 8.42 -0.48
N LYS A 9 -16.59 7.14 -0.84
CA LYS A 9 -16.52 6.04 0.13
C LYS A 9 -15.21 5.99 0.92
N ARG A 10 -14.15 6.55 0.36
CA ARG A 10 -12.79 6.51 0.93
C ARG A 10 -12.40 7.79 1.67
N ILE A 11 -13.14 8.90 1.51
CA ILE A 11 -12.71 10.24 1.86
C ILE A 11 -12.41 10.44 3.36
N GLY A 12 -13.16 9.82 4.25
CA GLY A 12 -12.99 9.97 5.71
C GLY A 12 -11.78 9.23 6.25
N LYS A 13 -11.42 8.11 5.65
CA LYS A 13 -10.40 7.18 6.19
C LYS A 13 -8.96 7.65 5.93
N ALA A 14 -8.75 8.49 4.92
CA ALA A 14 -7.43 9.01 4.56
C ALA A 14 -6.75 9.83 5.68
N ARG A 15 -7.52 10.27 6.67
CA ARG A 15 -7.04 11.01 7.86
C ARG A 15 -7.04 10.18 9.14
N GLY A 16 -7.20 8.87 9.04
CA GLY A 16 -7.24 7.96 10.18
C GLY A 16 -8.63 7.80 10.83
N PHE A 17 -9.68 8.42 10.32
CA PHE A 17 -11.04 8.25 10.84
C PHE A 17 -11.50 6.79 10.67
N GLY A 18 -12.03 6.21 11.78
CA GLY A 18 -12.53 4.84 11.80
C GLY A 18 -11.42 3.77 11.83
N ILE A 19 -10.16 4.15 12.01
CA ILE A 19 -9.04 3.22 12.19
C ILE A 19 -8.78 3.06 13.68
N GLN A 20 -9.15 1.90 14.22
CA GLN A 20 -9.02 1.62 15.65
C GLN A 20 -7.67 1.02 16.06
N SER A 21 -6.99 0.34 15.13
CA SER A 21 -5.65 -0.20 15.38
C SER A 21 -4.64 0.94 15.51
N PRO A 22 -3.93 1.10 16.65
CA PRO A 22 -2.89 2.12 16.81
C PRO A 22 -1.79 2.00 15.76
N TRP A 23 -1.40 0.78 15.41
CA TRP A 23 -0.39 0.52 14.38
C TRP A 23 -0.87 0.96 13.00
N ALA A 24 -2.09 0.57 12.61
CA ALA A 24 -2.65 0.97 11.31
C ALA A 24 -2.87 2.49 11.24
N TYR A 25 -3.29 3.12 12.34
CA TYR A 25 -3.42 4.56 12.44
C TYR A 25 -2.07 5.27 12.18
N ARG A 26 -0.99 4.77 12.77
CA ARG A 26 0.36 5.29 12.52
C ARG A 26 0.75 5.15 11.04
N VAL A 27 0.50 4.02 10.41
CA VAL A 27 0.79 3.85 8.97
C VAL A 27 0.03 4.87 8.14
N VAL A 28 -1.26 5.08 8.41
CA VAL A 28 -2.07 6.06 7.66
C VAL A 28 -1.59 7.49 7.85
N THR A 29 -1.25 7.89 9.07
CA THR A 29 -0.90 9.28 9.38
C THR A 29 0.57 9.60 9.15
N GLU A 30 1.48 8.68 9.52
CA GLU A 30 2.92 8.93 9.51
C GLU A 30 3.62 8.41 8.24
N VAL A 31 2.99 7.52 7.47
CA VAL A 31 3.56 6.95 6.24
C VAL A 31 2.76 7.37 5.01
N ILE A 32 1.48 7.01 4.94
CA ILE A 32 0.65 7.30 3.77
C ILE A 32 0.35 8.80 3.67
N GLY A 33 -0.06 9.42 4.77
CA GLY A 33 -0.43 10.83 4.86
C GLY A 33 0.72 11.79 5.15
N GLU A 34 1.95 11.31 5.29
CA GLU A 34 3.12 12.14 5.62
C GLU A 34 3.39 13.21 4.54
N LYS A 35 3.60 14.43 4.98
CA LYS A 35 3.82 15.59 4.11
C LYS A 35 5.20 16.22 4.27
N MET A 36 6.01 15.73 5.19
CA MET A 36 7.38 16.24 5.38
C MET A 36 8.21 16.10 4.12
N PRO A 37 8.92 17.15 3.67
CA PRO A 37 9.85 17.05 2.57
C PRO A 37 11.13 16.32 3.01
N TYR A 38 11.50 15.27 2.26
CA TYR A 38 12.77 14.57 2.43
C TYR A 38 13.73 14.98 1.32
N TYR A 39 15.03 15.03 1.60
CA TYR A 39 16.05 15.41 0.61
C TYR A 39 16.01 14.58 -0.66
N CYS A 40 15.77 13.27 -0.56
CA CYS A 40 15.66 12.40 -1.72
C CYS A 40 14.46 12.72 -2.65
N TYR A 41 13.50 13.52 -2.21
CA TYR A 41 12.36 13.89 -3.04
C TYR A 41 12.74 14.76 -4.23
N GLU A 42 13.80 15.55 -4.12
CA GLU A 42 14.33 16.35 -5.25
C GLU A 42 14.78 15.43 -6.39
N ASP A 43 15.47 14.34 -6.07
CA ASP A 43 15.89 13.35 -7.06
C ASP A 43 14.71 12.63 -7.70
N ILE A 44 13.71 12.27 -6.91
CA ILE A 44 12.46 11.68 -7.43
C ILE A 44 11.76 12.67 -8.38
N ASP A 45 11.63 13.93 -7.98
CA ASP A 45 10.96 14.96 -8.79
C ASP A 45 11.72 15.25 -10.10
N ARG A 46 13.03 15.09 -10.09
CA ARG A 46 13.90 15.25 -11.28
C ARG A 46 13.75 14.11 -12.27
N VAL A 47 13.69 12.86 -11.77
CA VAL A 47 13.64 11.65 -12.60
C VAL A 47 12.26 11.40 -13.17
N TYR A 48 11.22 11.51 -12.35
CA TYR A 48 9.86 11.13 -12.73
C TYR A 48 9.03 12.33 -13.17
N LYS A 49 8.49 12.31 -14.39
CA LYS A 49 7.75 13.44 -14.98
C LYS A 49 6.29 13.49 -14.51
N LYS A 50 5.64 12.33 -14.36
CA LYS A 50 4.22 12.27 -13.97
C LYS A 50 4.06 12.48 -12.47
N ARG A 51 3.10 13.35 -12.08
CA ARG A 51 2.78 13.64 -10.69
C ARG A 51 2.39 12.39 -9.88
N SER A 52 1.59 11.50 -10.48
CA SER A 52 1.16 10.25 -9.84
C SER A 52 2.34 9.33 -9.54
N GLU A 53 3.30 9.25 -10.47
CA GLU A 53 4.49 8.43 -10.29
C GLU A 53 5.42 9.00 -9.21
N ARG A 54 5.66 10.32 -9.20
CA ARG A 54 6.40 10.98 -8.13
C ARG A 54 5.77 10.71 -6.75
N LYS A 55 4.44 10.84 -6.66
CA LYS A 55 3.69 10.59 -5.43
C LYS A 55 3.85 9.14 -4.96
N PHE A 56 3.73 8.18 -5.87
CA PHE A 56 3.96 6.76 -5.61
C PHE A 56 5.39 6.49 -5.12
N ARG A 57 6.42 7.01 -5.81
CA ARG A 57 7.83 6.80 -5.45
C ARG A 57 8.18 7.40 -4.09
N LYS A 58 7.63 8.56 -3.76
CA LYS A 58 7.77 9.18 -2.44
C LYS A 58 7.15 8.30 -1.35
N LEU A 59 5.98 7.71 -1.61
CA LEU A 59 5.36 6.76 -0.68
C LEU A 59 6.20 5.49 -0.50
N VAL A 60 6.71 4.90 -1.58
CA VAL A 60 7.61 3.74 -1.51
C VAL A 60 8.83 4.03 -0.63
N PHE A 61 9.42 5.21 -0.75
CA PHE A 61 10.51 5.64 0.12
C PHE A 61 10.11 5.65 1.60
N ARG A 62 8.96 6.23 1.93
CA ARG A 62 8.46 6.26 3.31
C ARG A 62 8.16 4.87 3.85
N ILE A 63 7.58 3.98 3.03
CA ILE A 63 7.33 2.59 3.44
C ILE A 63 8.65 1.87 3.73
N ARG A 64 9.66 2.03 2.88
CA ARG A 64 10.99 1.45 3.09
C ARG A 64 11.60 1.89 4.41
N ASN A 65 11.52 3.18 4.73
CA ASN A 65 12.00 3.70 6.00
C ASN A 65 11.22 3.12 7.19
N PHE A 66 9.89 2.99 7.04
CA PHE A 66 9.03 2.50 8.11
C PHE A 66 9.30 1.04 8.47
N VAL A 67 9.58 0.19 7.50
CA VAL A 67 9.84 -1.24 7.73
C VAL A 67 11.32 -1.58 7.86
N TYR A 68 12.23 -0.62 7.70
CA TYR A 68 13.67 -0.86 7.82
C TYR A 68 14.03 -1.66 9.08
N PRO A 69 14.89 -2.67 9.04
CA PRO A 69 15.73 -3.12 7.90
C PRO A 69 15.08 -4.20 7.01
N HIS A 70 13.77 -4.40 7.08
CA HIS A 70 13.05 -5.44 6.34
C HIS A 70 12.76 -5.02 4.90
N ASN A 71 12.45 -6.01 4.05
CA ASN A 71 12.29 -5.81 2.62
C ASN A 71 10.95 -5.17 2.24
N VAL A 72 10.98 -4.40 1.15
CA VAL A 72 9.79 -3.95 0.42
C VAL A 72 9.90 -4.45 -1.01
N GLU A 73 8.90 -5.23 -1.43
CA GLU A 73 8.78 -5.71 -2.82
C GLU A 73 7.63 -4.96 -3.52
N ILE A 74 7.80 -4.74 -4.82
CA ILE A 74 6.77 -4.15 -5.68
C ILE A 74 6.46 -5.14 -6.78
N VAL A 75 5.20 -5.57 -6.87
CA VAL A 75 4.75 -6.56 -7.85
C VAL A 75 3.48 -6.10 -8.54
N THR A 76 3.15 -6.71 -9.67
CA THR A 76 1.84 -6.60 -10.32
C THR A 76 0.94 -7.74 -9.89
N THR A 77 -0.35 -7.66 -10.18
CA THR A 77 -1.31 -8.73 -9.89
C THR A 77 -0.97 -10.05 -10.59
N ASP A 78 -0.27 -10.03 -11.71
CA ASP A 78 0.14 -11.24 -12.42
C ASP A 78 1.19 -12.07 -11.67
N ASN A 79 1.95 -11.44 -10.80
CA ASN A 79 3.00 -12.09 -10.00
C ASN A 79 2.53 -12.53 -8.61
N LEU A 80 1.24 -12.36 -8.28
CA LEU A 80 0.70 -12.73 -6.97
C LEU A 80 0.55 -14.24 -6.74
N SER A 81 0.60 -15.04 -7.80
CA SER A 81 0.59 -16.50 -7.70
C SER A 81 1.92 -17.10 -7.22
N ASP A 82 2.97 -16.31 -7.21
CA ASP A 82 4.28 -16.70 -6.75
C ASP A 82 4.46 -16.38 -5.26
N ASP A 83 4.48 -17.40 -4.41
CA ASP A 83 4.65 -17.25 -2.97
C ASP A 83 6.02 -16.69 -2.56
N THR A 84 6.96 -16.58 -3.49
CA THR A 84 8.29 -16.01 -3.21
C THR A 84 8.20 -14.53 -2.80
N CYS A 85 7.25 -13.78 -3.33
CA CYS A 85 7.08 -12.37 -2.96
C CYS A 85 6.69 -12.21 -1.49
N ILE A 86 5.83 -13.09 -0.96
CA ILE A 86 5.46 -13.12 0.46
C ILE A 86 6.67 -13.50 1.30
N SER A 87 7.38 -14.56 0.94
CA SER A 87 8.56 -15.04 1.68
C SER A 87 9.65 -13.98 1.80
N ARG A 88 9.81 -13.12 0.79
CA ARG A 88 10.79 -12.02 0.82
C ARG A 88 10.39 -10.88 1.74
N CYS A 89 9.09 -10.65 1.95
CA CYS A 89 8.57 -9.55 2.76
C CYS A 89 8.20 -9.96 4.18
N SER A 90 7.82 -11.23 4.38
CA SER A 90 7.34 -11.72 5.68
C SER A 90 8.50 -11.88 6.69
N PRO A 91 8.25 -11.70 8.00
CA PRO A 91 6.97 -11.23 8.57
C PRO A 91 6.84 -9.70 8.69
N HIS A 92 7.94 -8.93 8.65
CA HIS A 92 7.97 -7.51 9.06
C HIS A 92 8.17 -6.53 7.91
N GLY A 93 8.32 -7.02 6.69
CA GLY A 93 8.40 -6.17 5.49
C GLY A 93 7.04 -5.78 4.93
N ALA A 94 7.05 -5.22 3.73
CA ALA A 94 5.82 -4.81 3.04
C ALA A 94 5.84 -5.24 1.57
N LEU A 95 4.68 -5.61 1.05
CA LEU A 95 4.45 -5.89 -0.36
C LEU A 95 3.56 -4.81 -0.94
N ILE A 96 3.98 -4.19 -2.03
CA ILE A 96 3.19 -3.23 -2.78
C ILE A 96 2.71 -3.91 -4.06
N VAL A 97 1.39 -4.00 -4.23
CA VAL A 97 0.77 -4.61 -5.41
C VAL A 97 0.16 -3.53 -6.27
N THR A 98 0.63 -3.39 -7.50
CA THR A 98 0.14 -2.40 -8.45
C THR A 98 -0.91 -2.99 -9.40
N GLY A 99 -1.79 -2.13 -9.94
CA GLY A 99 -2.78 -2.52 -10.94
C GLY A 99 -3.96 -3.34 -10.40
N ILE A 100 -4.26 -3.25 -9.10
CA ILE A 100 -5.27 -4.10 -8.41
C ILE A 100 -6.69 -4.00 -8.98
N TYR A 101 -7.04 -2.90 -9.64
CA TYR A 101 -8.35 -2.68 -10.28
C TYR A 101 -8.24 -2.37 -11.78
N GLU A 102 -7.15 -2.72 -12.42
CA GLU A 102 -6.89 -2.38 -13.82
C GLU A 102 -7.88 -3.07 -14.77
N ASN A 103 -8.21 -4.32 -14.49
CA ASN A 103 -9.20 -5.10 -15.22
C ASN A 103 -9.86 -6.15 -14.29
N ASN A 104 -10.82 -6.93 -14.83
CA ASN A 104 -11.54 -7.92 -14.04
C ASN A 104 -10.65 -9.08 -13.56
N ASP A 105 -9.70 -9.52 -14.36
CA ASP A 105 -8.74 -10.57 -13.99
C ASP A 105 -7.84 -10.12 -12.85
N ALA A 106 -7.25 -8.92 -12.98
CA ALA A 106 -6.44 -8.31 -11.92
C ALA A 106 -7.23 -8.16 -10.61
N ARG A 107 -8.48 -7.74 -10.69
CA ARG A 107 -9.37 -7.61 -9.53
C ARG A 107 -9.64 -8.95 -8.84
N GLN A 108 -9.84 -10.01 -9.62
CA GLN A 108 -10.04 -11.36 -9.08
C GLN A 108 -8.77 -11.89 -8.39
N LYS A 109 -7.62 -11.79 -9.06
CA LYS A 109 -6.32 -12.19 -8.50
C LYS A 109 -6.02 -11.44 -7.21
N TRP A 110 -6.25 -10.14 -7.22
CA TRP A 110 -6.08 -9.30 -6.03
C TRP A 110 -6.98 -9.73 -4.87
N LYS A 111 -8.28 -9.94 -5.13
CA LYS A 111 -9.23 -10.38 -4.11
C LYS A 111 -8.82 -11.71 -3.47
N GLN A 112 -8.47 -12.69 -4.28
CA GLN A 112 -8.00 -14.00 -3.80
C GLN A 112 -6.74 -13.86 -2.93
N PHE A 113 -5.79 -13.03 -3.35
CA PHE A 113 -4.58 -12.77 -2.59
C PHE A 113 -4.86 -12.08 -1.25
N ALA A 114 -5.66 -11.03 -1.24
CA ALA A 114 -5.98 -10.27 -0.03
C ALA A 114 -6.75 -11.09 1.01
N GLU A 115 -7.51 -12.11 0.59
CA GLU A 115 -8.25 -13.00 1.47
C GLU A 115 -7.40 -14.11 2.10
N ARG A 116 -6.13 -14.26 1.71
CA ARG A 116 -5.22 -15.29 2.25
C ARG A 116 -5.01 -15.09 3.76
N ASN A 117 -4.87 -16.20 4.47
CA ASN A 117 -4.64 -16.19 5.92
C ASN A 117 -3.25 -15.67 6.32
N ASP A 118 -2.27 -15.75 5.41
CA ASP A 118 -0.91 -15.25 5.62
C ASP A 118 -0.75 -13.76 5.29
N VAL A 119 -1.78 -13.09 4.81
CA VAL A 119 -1.84 -11.64 4.61
C VAL A 119 -2.49 -10.99 5.84
N GLY A 120 -1.80 -10.07 6.47
CA GLY A 120 -2.26 -9.36 7.65
C GLY A 120 -3.07 -8.10 7.33
N ILE A 121 -2.49 -6.92 7.53
CA ILE A 121 -3.15 -5.65 7.25
C ILE A 121 -2.92 -5.21 5.80
N VAL A 122 -3.99 -4.79 5.13
CA VAL A 122 -3.98 -4.28 3.76
C VAL A 122 -4.48 -2.84 3.74
N PHE A 123 -3.73 -1.98 3.07
CA PHE A 123 -4.15 -0.61 2.72
C PHE A 123 -4.37 -0.53 1.20
N ASP A 124 -5.63 -0.53 0.79
CA ASP A 124 -6.04 -0.39 -0.60
C ASP A 124 -6.14 1.10 -0.97
N LEU A 125 -5.21 1.57 -1.81
CA LEU A 125 -5.11 2.95 -2.27
C LEU A 125 -5.65 3.12 -3.72
N TYR A 126 -6.47 2.19 -4.17
CA TYR A 126 -7.15 2.10 -5.45
C TYR A 126 -6.25 1.71 -6.63
N HIS A 127 -5.18 2.45 -6.93
CA HIS A 127 -4.26 2.10 -8.03
C HIS A 127 -3.25 1.03 -7.62
N PHE A 128 -3.01 0.92 -6.34
CA PHE A 128 -2.13 -0.08 -5.73
C PHE A 128 -2.56 -0.33 -4.28
N ALA A 129 -2.06 -1.39 -3.70
CA ALA A 129 -2.26 -1.70 -2.29
C ALA A 129 -0.93 -1.97 -1.60
N ILE A 130 -0.91 -1.78 -0.28
CA ILE A 130 0.21 -2.10 0.60
C ILE A 130 -0.23 -3.22 1.53
N CYS A 131 0.51 -4.33 1.53
CA CYS A 131 0.24 -5.49 2.38
C CYS A 131 1.34 -5.66 3.41
N PHE A 132 0.93 -5.93 4.65
CA PHE A 132 1.81 -6.29 5.75
C PHE A 132 1.47 -7.71 6.23
N PHE A 133 2.47 -8.44 6.69
CA PHE A 133 2.38 -9.88 6.98
C PHE A 133 2.55 -10.22 8.46
N ASP A 134 2.62 -9.22 9.33
CA ASP A 134 2.66 -9.44 10.77
C ASP A 134 1.30 -9.95 11.26
N LEU A 135 1.24 -11.23 11.57
CA LEU A 135 0.00 -11.91 12.00
C LEU A 135 -0.32 -11.70 13.48
N ASP A 136 0.59 -11.11 14.25
CA ASP A 136 0.33 -10.68 15.63
C ASP A 136 -0.58 -9.45 15.67
N ILE A 137 -0.67 -8.73 14.54
CA ILE A 137 -1.59 -7.62 14.35
C ILE A 137 -2.89 -8.15 13.73
N TYR A 138 -4.03 -7.76 14.30
CA TYR A 138 -5.35 -8.19 13.82
C TYR A 138 -5.54 -7.89 12.33
N LYS A 139 -5.94 -8.90 11.55
CA LYS A 139 -6.17 -8.78 10.10
C LYS A 139 -7.24 -7.72 9.81
N GLN A 140 -6.91 -6.74 8.97
CA GLN A 140 -7.78 -5.63 8.57
C GLN A 140 -7.57 -5.28 7.09
N TYR A 141 -8.62 -4.79 6.46
CA TYR A 141 -8.59 -4.27 5.09
C TYR A 141 -9.12 -2.85 5.06
N TYR A 142 -8.27 -1.89 4.77
CA TYR A 142 -8.62 -0.47 4.72
C TYR A 142 -8.61 0.06 3.30
N LYS A 143 -9.72 0.68 2.87
CA LYS A 143 -9.80 1.42 1.60
C LYS A 143 -9.59 2.89 1.86
N LEU A 144 -8.55 3.46 1.26
CA LEU A 144 -8.12 4.84 1.48
C LEU A 144 -8.02 5.60 0.15
N ASN A 145 -8.10 6.92 0.21
CA ASN A 145 -7.69 7.79 -0.88
C ASN A 145 -6.21 8.17 -0.74
N PHE A 146 -5.53 8.25 -1.90
CA PHE A 146 -4.11 8.63 -1.95
C PHE A 146 -3.83 9.55 -3.13
#